data_fce89e096ca46d80c26738d9443da978
#
_entry.id   fce89e096ca46d80c26738d9443da978
#
_cell.length_a   1.000
_cell.length_b   1.000
_cell.length_c   1.000
_cell.angle_alpha   90.00
_cell.angle_beta   90.00
_cell.angle_gamma   90.00
#
_symmetry.space_group_name_H-M   'P 1'
#
loop_
_entity.id
_entity.type
_entity.pdbx_description
1 polymer ?
#
loop_
_entity_poly.entity_id
_entity_poly.type
_entity_poly.pdbx_seq_one_letter_code
_entity_poly.pdbx_strand_id
1 'polypeptide(L)'
;AVLRNALQDYLIRGGYIAALSLPAPEGMMLMQEYAYRTVAMDVVERYNLRTPRIATSFLTRCIASSGRELSVNKVVNEFKSRGASTSRETVSSLLSYYEEAYLVFSLGDLNRSLANNPRSSSKVYAVDPGMFAAFSPAASKEEGQRLETAVFNKLRRLAPQARSGSLARLTFEHEGGSHEVDFVMGDALLGNVFQLVQVSVDMSNLKTRRRELSAVEAAMEKYGINEATIVTMDSEETVEMESGVVRVVPAWKWLLDD
;
A
#
# COMPACT_ATOMS: atom_id res chain seq x y z
N ALA A 1 10.80 22.22 -9.48
CA ALA A 1 11.17 21.32 -10.59
C ALA A 1 12.05 20.15 -10.10
N VAL A 2 13.16 20.40 -9.37
CA VAL A 2 14.13 19.36 -8.95
C VAL A 2 13.47 18.27 -8.10
N LEU A 3 12.76 18.64 -7.03
CA LEU A 3 12.12 17.67 -6.13
C LEU A 3 11.01 16.85 -6.83
N ARG A 4 10.27 17.48 -7.75
CA ARG A 4 9.26 16.79 -8.55
C ARG A 4 9.88 15.72 -9.44
N ASN A 5 10.97 16.04 -10.13
CA ASN A 5 11.70 15.06 -10.96
C ASN A 5 12.29 13.95 -10.11
N ALA A 6 12.83 14.27 -8.93
CA ALA A 6 13.34 13.29 -7.98
C ALA A 6 12.23 12.35 -7.48
N LEU A 7 11.02 12.87 -7.21
CA LEU A 7 9.86 12.04 -6.88
C LEU A 7 9.50 11.08 -8.02
N GLN A 8 9.41 11.59 -9.27
CA GLN A 8 9.09 10.75 -10.42
C GLN A 8 10.12 9.63 -10.61
N ASP A 9 11.42 9.95 -10.46
CA ASP A 9 12.49 8.95 -10.52
C ASP A 9 12.36 7.93 -9.37
N TYR A 10 12.10 8.39 -8.15
CA TYR A 10 11.88 7.53 -6.99
C TYR A 10 10.69 6.57 -7.17
N LEU A 11 9.57 7.04 -7.72
CA LEU A 11 8.38 6.21 -7.95
C LEU A 11 8.62 5.08 -8.98
N ILE A 12 9.63 5.22 -9.84
CA ILE A 12 9.98 4.24 -10.87
C ILE A 12 11.18 3.39 -10.44
N ARG A 13 12.23 4.02 -9.92
CA ARG A 13 13.51 3.37 -9.60
C ARG A 13 13.63 2.93 -8.14
N GLY A 14 12.75 3.47 -7.26
CA GLY A 14 12.77 3.18 -5.84
C GLY A 14 13.91 3.83 -5.09
N GLY A 15 14.16 3.35 -3.86
CA GLY A 15 15.18 3.84 -2.95
C GLY A 15 16.36 2.88 -2.72
N TYR A 16 16.46 1.78 -3.45
CA TYR A 16 17.58 0.84 -3.33
C TYR A 16 18.85 1.44 -3.91
N ILE A 17 19.79 1.86 -3.05
CA ILE A 17 21.01 2.58 -3.43
C ILE A 17 21.81 1.83 -4.52
N ALA A 18 21.97 0.51 -4.37
CA ALA A 18 22.68 -0.30 -5.34
C ALA A 18 22.00 -0.31 -6.73
N ALA A 19 20.67 -0.30 -6.77
CA ALA A 19 19.91 -0.23 -8.04
C ALA A 19 19.97 1.18 -8.67
N LEU A 20 20.02 2.24 -7.85
CA LEU A 20 20.12 3.61 -8.32
C LEU A 20 21.46 3.92 -9.02
N SER A 21 22.54 3.21 -8.67
CA SER A 21 23.85 3.37 -9.31
C SER A 21 23.95 2.73 -10.70
N LEU A 22 22.95 1.96 -11.12
CA LEU A 22 22.88 1.24 -12.40
C LEU A 22 21.95 1.96 -13.40
N PRO A 23 22.06 1.71 -14.70
CA PRO A 23 21.02 2.04 -15.65
C PRO A 23 19.67 1.42 -15.23
N ALA A 24 18.55 2.10 -15.54
CA ALA A 24 17.24 1.72 -15.03
C ALA A 24 16.84 0.25 -15.29
N PRO A 25 17.05 -0.34 -16.48
CA PRO A 25 16.76 -1.76 -16.72
C PRO A 25 17.58 -2.70 -15.83
N GLU A 26 18.87 -2.41 -15.65
CA GLU A 26 19.78 -3.21 -14.82
C GLU A 26 19.41 -3.09 -13.33
N GLY A 27 19.03 -1.88 -12.88
CA GLY A 27 18.53 -1.65 -11.53
C GLY A 27 17.25 -2.44 -11.24
N MET A 28 16.32 -2.52 -12.20
CA MET A 28 15.11 -3.35 -12.08
C MET A 28 15.44 -4.85 -12.00
N MET A 29 16.38 -5.33 -12.82
CA MET A 29 16.84 -6.72 -12.75
C MET A 29 17.48 -7.04 -11.39
N LEU A 30 18.29 -6.13 -10.85
CA LEU A 30 18.89 -6.29 -9.53
C LEU A 30 17.83 -6.37 -8.42
N MET A 31 16.79 -5.55 -8.48
CA MET A 31 15.68 -5.62 -7.51
C MET A 31 14.89 -6.93 -7.61
N GLN A 32 14.67 -7.44 -8.82
CA GLN A 32 14.07 -8.76 -9.01
C GLN A 32 14.95 -9.86 -8.41
N GLU A 33 16.27 -9.81 -8.65
CA GLU A 33 17.22 -10.76 -8.08
C GLU A 33 17.21 -10.72 -6.55
N TYR A 34 17.22 -9.54 -5.95
CA TYR A 34 17.11 -9.39 -4.50
C TYR A 34 15.84 -10.04 -3.96
N ALA A 35 14.69 -9.77 -4.57
CA ALA A 35 13.43 -10.35 -4.14
C ALA A 35 13.44 -11.88 -4.22
N TYR A 36 13.91 -12.45 -5.33
CA TYR A 36 13.97 -13.90 -5.51
C TYR A 36 15.00 -14.57 -4.59
N ARG A 37 16.15 -13.94 -4.37
CA ARG A 37 17.17 -14.43 -3.45
C ARG A 37 16.67 -14.42 -2.01
N THR A 38 16.01 -13.34 -1.59
CA THR A 38 15.40 -13.25 -0.26
C THR A 38 14.36 -14.35 -0.06
N VAL A 39 13.49 -14.61 -1.06
CA VAL A 39 12.56 -15.74 -0.96
C VAL A 39 13.28 -17.07 -0.84
N ALA A 40 14.35 -17.30 -1.60
CA ALA A 40 15.08 -18.56 -1.53
C ALA A 40 15.71 -18.78 -0.15
N MET A 41 16.43 -17.78 0.37
CA MET A 41 17.21 -17.89 1.61
C MET A 41 16.35 -17.70 2.87
N ASP A 42 15.60 -16.60 2.92
CA ASP A 42 14.91 -16.17 4.14
C ASP A 42 13.49 -16.75 4.28
N VAL A 43 12.94 -17.31 3.20
CA VAL A 43 11.61 -17.91 3.24
C VAL A 43 11.68 -19.41 2.98
N VAL A 44 12.20 -19.86 1.83
CA VAL A 44 12.18 -21.28 1.48
C VAL A 44 13.11 -22.10 2.36
N GLU A 45 14.36 -21.70 2.51
CA GLU A 45 15.33 -22.42 3.34
C GLU A 45 14.98 -22.30 4.83
N ARG A 46 14.74 -21.07 5.31
CA ARG A 46 14.47 -20.80 6.73
C ARG A 46 13.27 -21.58 7.26
N TYR A 47 12.18 -21.68 6.49
CA TYR A 47 10.95 -22.38 6.88
C TYR A 47 10.83 -23.79 6.29
N ASN A 48 11.88 -24.29 5.64
CA ASN A 48 11.95 -25.62 5.03
C ASN A 48 10.74 -25.94 4.13
N LEU A 49 10.44 -25.02 3.22
CA LEU A 49 9.25 -25.12 2.37
C LEU A 49 9.42 -26.15 1.26
N ARG A 50 8.44 -27.05 1.13
CA ARG A 50 8.43 -28.11 0.12
C ARG A 50 8.08 -27.63 -1.29
N THR A 51 7.60 -26.40 -1.44
CA THR A 51 7.07 -25.87 -2.71
C THR A 51 7.68 -24.50 -3.06
N PRO A 52 9.00 -24.42 -3.36
CA PRO A 52 9.66 -23.14 -3.68
C PRO A 52 9.00 -22.38 -4.83
N ARG A 53 8.48 -23.09 -5.83
CA ARG A 53 7.82 -22.47 -7.00
C ARG A 53 6.56 -21.72 -6.61
N ILE A 54 5.78 -22.23 -5.65
CA ILE A 54 4.58 -21.52 -5.15
C ILE A 54 5.02 -20.26 -4.40
N ALA A 55 6.05 -20.34 -3.55
CA ALA A 55 6.58 -19.19 -2.83
C ALA A 55 7.02 -18.09 -3.80
N THR A 56 7.85 -18.41 -4.79
CA THR A 56 8.30 -17.42 -5.78
C THR A 56 7.15 -16.81 -6.58
N SER A 57 6.22 -17.66 -7.09
CA SER A 57 5.08 -17.18 -7.87
C SER A 57 4.12 -16.32 -7.04
N PHE A 58 3.93 -16.65 -5.77
CA PHE A 58 3.07 -15.88 -4.88
C PHE A 58 3.71 -14.54 -4.51
N LEU A 59 5.03 -14.48 -4.27
CA LEU A 59 5.72 -13.20 -4.09
C LEU A 59 5.53 -12.29 -5.29
N THR A 60 5.80 -12.79 -6.51
CA THR A 60 5.59 -12.02 -7.74
C THR A 60 4.17 -11.45 -7.80
N ARG A 61 3.16 -12.26 -7.44
CA ARG A 61 1.77 -11.83 -7.39
C ARG A 61 1.55 -10.75 -6.33
N CYS A 62 2.14 -10.88 -5.14
CA CYS A 62 2.00 -9.89 -4.06
C CYS A 62 2.60 -8.54 -4.48
N ILE A 63 3.84 -8.54 -4.99
CA ILE A 63 4.51 -7.30 -5.42
C ILE A 63 3.74 -6.64 -6.57
N ALA A 64 3.34 -7.40 -7.60
CA ALA A 64 2.58 -6.89 -8.73
C ALA A 64 1.14 -6.43 -8.36
N SER A 65 0.69 -6.75 -7.15
CA SER A 65 -0.61 -6.30 -6.61
C SER A 65 -0.47 -5.14 -5.62
N SER A 66 0.68 -4.46 -5.57
CA SER A 66 0.89 -3.35 -4.65
C SER A 66 -0.21 -2.29 -4.78
N GLY A 67 -0.76 -1.83 -3.65
CA GLY A 67 -1.92 -0.93 -3.61
C GLY A 67 -3.28 -1.59 -3.90
N ARG A 68 -3.34 -2.93 -4.06
CA ARG A 68 -4.59 -3.64 -4.38
C ARG A 68 -4.94 -4.67 -3.32
N GLU A 69 -6.24 -4.97 -3.24
CA GLU A 69 -6.71 -6.07 -2.39
C GLU A 69 -6.20 -7.43 -2.86
N LEU A 70 -5.64 -8.18 -1.92
CA LEU A 70 -5.19 -9.55 -2.10
C LEU A 70 -6.13 -10.51 -1.39
N SER A 71 -6.89 -11.27 -2.16
CA SER A 71 -7.73 -12.34 -1.61
C SER A 71 -6.98 -13.68 -1.62
N VAL A 72 -6.63 -14.17 -0.43
CA VAL A 72 -5.97 -15.49 -0.24
C VAL A 72 -6.76 -16.60 -0.94
N ASN A 73 -8.10 -16.58 -0.83
CA ASN A 73 -8.94 -17.59 -1.47
C ASN A 73 -8.86 -17.56 -2.99
N LYS A 74 -8.83 -16.36 -3.61
CA LYS A 74 -8.63 -16.22 -5.06
C LYS A 74 -7.27 -16.75 -5.49
N VAL A 75 -6.22 -16.46 -4.74
CA VAL A 75 -4.85 -16.96 -4.99
C VAL A 75 -4.80 -18.47 -4.91
N VAL A 76 -5.36 -19.07 -3.87
CA VAL A 76 -5.42 -20.54 -3.74
C VAL A 76 -6.14 -21.17 -4.92
N ASN A 77 -7.28 -20.64 -5.32
CA ASN A 77 -8.05 -21.15 -6.45
C ASN A 77 -7.28 -21.01 -7.78
N GLU A 78 -6.56 -19.89 -7.97
CA GLU A 78 -5.72 -19.68 -9.15
C GLU A 78 -4.57 -20.69 -9.22
N PHE A 79 -3.89 -20.97 -8.10
CA PHE A 79 -2.84 -21.99 -8.07
C PHE A 79 -3.40 -23.40 -8.35
N LYS A 80 -4.54 -23.76 -7.76
CA LYS A 80 -5.20 -25.04 -7.99
C LYS A 80 -5.62 -25.22 -9.46
N SER A 81 -6.16 -24.17 -10.10
CA SER A 81 -6.54 -24.23 -11.52
C SER A 81 -5.34 -24.42 -12.46
N ARG A 82 -4.13 -24.04 -12.00
CA ARG A 82 -2.86 -24.27 -12.70
C ARG A 82 -2.17 -25.60 -12.31
N GLY A 83 -2.86 -26.47 -11.60
CA GLY A 83 -2.35 -27.77 -11.17
C GLY A 83 -1.40 -27.75 -9.96
N ALA A 84 -1.27 -26.61 -9.27
CA ALA A 84 -0.44 -26.51 -8.07
C ALA A 84 -1.27 -26.86 -6.81
N SER A 85 -0.78 -27.82 -6.01
CA SER A 85 -1.39 -28.17 -4.73
C SER A 85 -0.97 -27.15 -3.66
N THR A 86 -1.92 -26.37 -3.16
CA THR A 86 -1.70 -25.42 -2.06
C THR A 86 -2.95 -25.26 -1.22
N SER A 87 -2.79 -24.79 0.01
CA SER A 87 -3.88 -24.53 0.95
C SER A 87 -3.94 -23.04 1.32
N ARG A 88 -5.03 -22.64 1.96
CA ARG A 88 -5.20 -21.29 2.49
C ARG A 88 -4.15 -20.99 3.56
N GLU A 89 -3.89 -21.95 4.44
CA GLU A 89 -2.90 -21.84 5.50
C GLU A 89 -1.51 -21.60 4.91
N THR A 90 -1.13 -22.35 3.87
CA THR A 90 0.15 -22.18 3.18
C THR A 90 0.30 -20.78 2.59
N VAL A 91 -0.71 -20.30 1.89
CA VAL A 91 -0.67 -18.94 1.27
C VAL A 91 -0.65 -17.85 2.35
N SER A 92 -1.41 -18.01 3.44
CA SER A 92 -1.39 -17.05 4.55
C SER A 92 -0.04 -17.04 5.27
N SER A 93 0.57 -18.20 5.52
CA SER A 93 1.91 -18.30 6.12
C SER A 93 2.97 -17.67 5.22
N LEU A 94 2.90 -17.90 3.91
CA LEU A 94 3.81 -17.26 2.95
C LEU A 94 3.72 -15.73 3.00
N LEU A 95 2.51 -15.17 3.13
CA LEU A 95 2.35 -13.72 3.25
C LEU A 95 3.06 -13.20 4.52
N SER A 96 2.87 -13.85 5.67
CA SER A 96 3.57 -13.50 6.91
C SER A 96 5.09 -13.60 6.77
N TYR A 97 5.59 -14.64 6.09
CA TYR A 97 7.03 -14.80 5.84
C TYR A 97 7.61 -13.69 4.95
N TYR A 98 6.83 -13.21 3.96
CA TYR A 98 7.26 -12.08 3.13
C TYR A 98 7.26 -10.76 3.90
N GLU A 99 6.34 -10.58 4.87
CA GLU A 99 6.33 -9.44 5.78
C GLU A 99 7.55 -9.46 6.71
N GLU A 100 7.88 -10.61 7.30
CA GLU A 100 9.08 -10.81 8.13
C GLU A 100 10.38 -10.60 7.33
N ALA A 101 10.39 -10.98 6.05
CA ALA A 101 11.51 -10.78 5.13
C ALA A 101 11.55 -9.37 4.52
N TYR A 102 10.66 -8.46 4.90
CA TYR A 102 10.57 -7.09 4.38
C TYR A 102 10.44 -7.00 2.85
N LEU A 103 9.68 -7.90 2.24
CA LEU A 103 9.41 -7.89 0.80
C LEU A 103 8.10 -7.19 0.46
N VAL A 104 7.06 -7.48 1.24
CA VAL A 104 5.73 -6.86 1.14
C VAL A 104 5.14 -6.66 2.54
N PHE A 105 4.10 -5.84 2.62
CA PHE A 105 3.33 -5.63 3.84
C PHE A 105 1.85 -5.65 3.52
N SER A 106 1.05 -6.21 4.42
CA SER A 106 -0.41 -6.15 4.30
C SER A 106 -0.97 -4.98 5.11
N LEU A 107 -2.04 -4.38 4.61
CA LEU A 107 -2.80 -3.34 5.26
C LEU A 107 -4.24 -3.80 5.44
N GLY A 108 -4.63 -4.03 6.68
CA GLY A 108 -5.99 -4.38 7.06
C GLY A 108 -6.94 -3.19 7.02
N ASP A 109 -8.23 -3.50 7.10
CA ASP A 109 -9.28 -2.50 7.25
C ASP A 109 -9.59 -2.30 8.75
N LEU A 110 -9.64 -1.05 9.20
CA LEU A 110 -9.86 -0.72 10.61
C LEU A 110 -11.15 -1.31 11.14
N ASN A 111 -12.26 -1.13 10.45
CA ASN A 111 -13.58 -1.61 10.88
C ASN A 111 -13.68 -3.14 10.83
N ARG A 112 -13.00 -3.79 9.91
CA ARG A 112 -13.00 -5.25 9.78
C ARG A 112 -12.06 -5.93 10.78
N SER A 113 -11.02 -5.24 11.22
CA SER A 113 -10.15 -5.70 12.31
C SER A 113 -10.92 -5.81 13.61
N LEU A 114 -11.80 -4.85 13.90
CA LEU A 114 -12.72 -4.87 15.05
C LEU A 114 -13.72 -6.02 14.99
N ALA A 115 -14.17 -6.42 13.79
CA ALA A 115 -15.13 -7.50 13.61
C ALA A 115 -14.52 -8.91 13.66
N ASN A 116 -13.21 -9.07 13.92
CA ASN A 116 -12.47 -10.34 13.89
C ASN A 116 -12.81 -11.22 12.67
N ASN A 117 -12.93 -10.59 11.49
CA ASN A 117 -13.32 -11.28 10.28
C ASN A 117 -12.08 -11.76 9.49
N PRO A 118 -11.65 -13.03 9.64
CA PRO A 118 -10.47 -13.56 8.97
C PRO A 118 -10.65 -13.73 7.44
N ARG A 119 -11.82 -13.39 6.91
CA ARG A 119 -12.11 -13.42 5.46
C ARG A 119 -11.92 -12.07 4.78
N SER A 120 -11.58 -11.02 5.53
CA SER A 120 -11.32 -9.71 4.94
C SER A 120 -10.09 -9.78 4.05
N SER A 121 -10.20 -9.27 2.83
CA SER A 121 -9.03 -9.03 1.98
C SER A 121 -8.26 -7.83 2.51
N SER A 122 -6.94 -7.97 2.63
CA SER A 122 -6.05 -6.85 2.93
C SER A 122 -5.49 -6.25 1.63
N LYS A 123 -5.25 -4.96 1.59
CA LYS A 123 -4.36 -4.40 0.56
C LYS A 123 -2.93 -4.89 0.84
N VAL A 124 -2.14 -5.09 -0.20
CA VAL A 124 -0.71 -5.43 -0.07
C VAL A 124 0.12 -4.31 -0.70
N TYR A 125 1.29 -4.07 -0.13
CA TYR A 125 2.22 -3.05 -0.61
C TYR A 125 3.62 -3.63 -0.67
N ALA A 126 4.31 -3.40 -1.79
CA ALA A 126 5.73 -3.69 -1.90
C ALA A 126 6.53 -2.79 -0.94
N VAL A 127 7.65 -3.29 -0.43
CA VAL A 127 8.55 -2.53 0.46
C VAL A 127 9.09 -1.25 -0.18
N ASP A 128 9.04 -1.17 -1.50
CA ASP A 128 9.61 -0.07 -2.27
C ASP A 128 8.84 0.11 -3.60
N PRO A 129 8.54 1.36 -4.04
CA PRO A 129 7.83 1.58 -5.29
C PRO A 129 8.61 1.12 -6.52
N GLY A 130 9.94 1.18 -6.50
CA GLY A 130 10.77 0.65 -7.58
C GLY A 130 10.76 -0.88 -7.65
N MET A 131 10.65 -1.55 -6.51
CA MET A 131 10.42 -3.01 -6.51
C MET A 131 9.08 -3.34 -7.15
N PHE A 132 8.01 -2.60 -6.83
CA PHE A 132 6.73 -2.74 -7.52
C PHE A 132 6.88 -2.52 -9.04
N ALA A 133 7.55 -1.44 -9.45
CA ALA A 133 7.79 -1.14 -10.86
C ALA A 133 8.57 -2.25 -11.57
N ALA A 134 9.55 -2.87 -10.91
CA ALA A 134 10.36 -3.96 -11.47
C ALA A 134 9.55 -5.23 -11.75
N PHE A 135 8.44 -5.47 -11.03
CA PHE A 135 7.58 -6.64 -11.19
C PHE A 135 6.31 -6.37 -11.99
N SER A 136 6.01 -5.11 -12.30
CA SER A 136 4.82 -4.73 -13.05
C SER A 136 5.20 -4.24 -14.45
N PRO A 137 4.74 -4.95 -15.51
CA PRO A 137 5.04 -4.55 -16.89
C PRO A 137 4.25 -3.31 -17.36
N ALA A 138 3.24 -2.86 -16.60
CA ALA A 138 2.30 -1.79 -17.00
C ALA A 138 2.64 -0.43 -16.36
N ALA A 139 3.93 -0.09 -16.24
CA ALA A 139 4.46 1.04 -15.49
C ALA A 139 3.76 2.39 -15.73
N SER A 140 3.25 2.66 -16.94
CA SER A 140 2.60 3.94 -17.28
C SER A 140 1.17 4.09 -16.74
N LYS A 141 0.49 2.98 -16.42
CA LYS A 141 -0.91 2.98 -15.93
C LYS A 141 -1.02 2.86 -14.40
N GLU A 142 0.09 2.73 -13.71
CA GLU A 142 0.14 2.38 -12.29
C GLU A 142 0.78 3.48 -11.42
N GLU A 143 0.80 4.72 -11.95
CA GLU A 143 1.35 5.88 -11.23
C GLU A 143 0.67 6.08 -9.87
N GLY A 144 -0.65 5.94 -9.81
CA GLY A 144 -1.41 6.03 -8.56
C GLY A 144 -0.98 4.97 -7.54
N GLN A 145 -0.77 3.73 -7.97
CA GLN A 145 -0.35 2.66 -7.08
C GLN A 145 1.10 2.82 -6.60
N ARG A 146 1.99 3.38 -7.44
CA ARG A 146 3.35 3.72 -7.00
C ARG A 146 3.34 4.85 -5.98
N LEU A 147 2.53 5.88 -6.22
CA LEU A 147 2.35 6.97 -5.27
C LEU A 147 1.77 6.44 -3.95
N GLU A 148 0.71 5.65 -4.00
CA GLU A 148 0.08 5.04 -2.83
C GLU A 148 1.06 4.12 -2.07
N THR A 149 1.90 3.35 -2.79
CA THR A 149 2.97 2.54 -2.20
C THR A 149 4.03 3.39 -1.49
N ALA A 150 4.41 4.52 -2.06
CA ALA A 150 5.37 5.45 -1.43
C ALA A 150 4.79 6.08 -0.16
N VAL A 151 3.52 6.51 -0.21
CA VAL A 151 2.79 7.06 0.95
C VAL A 151 2.66 6.01 2.05
N PHE A 152 2.23 4.78 1.71
CA PHE A 152 2.17 3.67 2.65
C PHE A 152 3.52 3.45 3.35
N ASN A 153 4.62 3.39 2.59
CA ASN A 153 5.94 3.12 3.14
C ASN A 153 6.43 4.24 4.07
N LYS A 154 6.06 5.50 3.83
CA LYS A 154 6.30 6.59 4.78
C LYS A 154 5.49 6.39 6.05
N LEU A 155 4.17 6.23 5.94
CA LEU A 155 3.27 6.05 7.10
C LEU A 155 3.69 4.85 7.95
N ARG A 156 4.05 3.73 7.34
CA ARG A 156 4.56 2.55 8.03
C ARG A 156 5.84 2.84 8.83
N ARG A 157 6.73 3.68 8.32
CA ARG A 157 7.95 4.07 9.04
C ARG A 157 7.68 5.03 10.20
N LEU A 158 6.70 5.90 10.06
CA LEU A 158 6.27 6.81 11.13
C LEU A 158 5.49 6.10 12.23
N ALA A 159 4.91 4.95 11.93
CA ALA A 159 4.13 4.13 12.87
C ALA A 159 4.89 2.97 13.55
N PRO A 160 6.24 2.90 13.64
CA PRO A 160 6.97 1.72 14.13
C PRO A 160 6.75 1.42 15.60
N GLN A 161 6.28 2.40 16.36
CA GLN A 161 5.95 2.28 17.79
C GLN A 161 4.46 2.24 18.02
N ALA A 162 3.69 2.39 16.97
CA ALA A 162 2.27 2.28 17.03
C ALA A 162 1.92 0.80 17.24
N ARG A 163 1.11 0.53 18.24
CA ARG A 163 0.61 -0.80 18.56
C ARG A 163 0.02 -1.45 17.30
N SER A 164 0.09 -2.76 17.21
CA SER A 164 -0.52 -3.53 16.12
C SER A 164 -1.92 -2.99 15.78
N GLY A 165 -2.14 -2.56 14.54
CA GLY A 165 -3.41 -2.00 14.08
C GLY A 165 -3.50 -0.48 14.01
N SER A 166 -2.43 0.27 14.30
CA SER A 166 -2.46 1.74 14.25
C SER A 166 -2.45 2.32 12.85
N LEU A 167 -1.91 1.62 11.84
CA LEU A 167 -2.03 1.99 10.42
C LEU A 167 -2.98 1.00 9.75
N ALA A 168 -4.06 1.48 9.17
CA ALA A 168 -5.08 0.69 8.49
C ALA A 168 -5.65 1.49 7.31
N ARG A 169 -6.39 0.83 6.43
CA ARG A 169 -7.35 1.50 5.56
C ARG A 169 -8.69 1.61 6.26
N LEU A 170 -9.58 2.44 5.77
CA LEU A 170 -10.90 2.64 6.34
C LEU A 170 -11.97 2.50 5.25
N THR A 171 -12.82 1.47 5.36
CA THR A 171 -14.06 1.38 4.57
C THR A 171 -15.25 1.50 5.49
N PHE A 172 -16.23 2.32 5.14
CA PHE A 172 -17.38 2.59 5.98
C PHE A 172 -18.60 3.05 5.19
N GLU A 173 -19.78 2.88 5.78
CA GLU A 173 -21.03 3.41 5.27
C GLU A 173 -21.34 4.72 5.98
N HIS A 174 -21.71 5.73 5.23
CA HIS A 174 -22.16 7.03 5.72
C HIS A 174 -23.19 7.62 4.78
N GLU A 175 -24.32 8.13 5.31
CA GLU A 175 -25.44 8.73 4.56
C GLU A 175 -25.92 7.90 3.35
N GLY A 176 -25.91 6.57 3.48
CA GLY A 176 -26.32 5.65 2.42
C GLY A 176 -25.31 5.44 1.29
N GLY A 177 -24.08 5.98 1.42
CA GLY A 177 -22.95 5.78 0.53
C GLY A 177 -21.83 4.96 1.17
N SER A 178 -21.14 4.18 0.35
CA SER A 178 -19.92 3.47 0.76
C SER A 178 -18.71 4.33 0.45
N HIS A 179 -17.86 4.55 1.46
CA HIS A 179 -16.69 5.40 1.38
C HIS A 179 -15.43 4.61 1.74
N GLU A 180 -14.31 5.02 1.15
CA GLU A 180 -12.98 4.47 1.46
C GLU A 180 -12.00 5.62 1.68
N VAL A 181 -11.19 5.52 2.74
CA VAL A 181 -9.98 6.33 2.93
C VAL A 181 -8.78 5.39 2.90
N ASP A 182 -7.78 5.73 2.08
CA ASP A 182 -6.66 4.85 1.80
C ASP A 182 -5.85 4.51 3.05
N PHE A 183 -5.60 5.51 3.91
CA PHE A 183 -4.82 5.33 5.13
C PHE A 183 -5.44 6.09 6.30
N VAL A 184 -5.54 5.39 7.41
CA VAL A 184 -5.90 5.97 8.70
C VAL A 184 -4.88 5.55 9.73
N MET A 185 -4.52 6.48 10.61
CA MET A 185 -3.79 6.15 11.82
C MET A 185 -4.75 6.26 13.00
N GLY A 186 -4.80 5.19 13.79
CA GLY A 186 -5.78 5.11 14.87
C GLY A 186 -5.46 3.97 15.84
N ASP A 187 -6.34 3.76 16.78
CA ASP A 187 -6.31 2.59 17.67
C ASP A 187 -7.46 1.66 17.28
N ALA A 188 -7.11 0.56 16.63
CA ALA A 188 -8.10 -0.44 16.19
C ALA A 188 -8.86 -1.09 17.36
N LEU A 189 -8.27 -1.15 18.57
CA LEU A 189 -8.92 -1.73 19.74
C LEU A 189 -9.97 -0.78 20.34
N LEU A 190 -9.71 0.52 20.28
CA LEU A 190 -10.62 1.55 20.80
C LEU A 190 -11.55 2.12 19.71
N GLY A 191 -11.32 1.78 18.44
CA GLY A 191 -12.06 2.34 17.30
C GLY A 191 -11.79 3.82 17.05
N ASN A 192 -10.71 4.37 17.61
CA ASN A 192 -10.34 5.76 17.44
C ASN A 192 -9.51 5.98 16.17
N VAL A 193 -9.77 7.07 15.48
CA VAL A 193 -8.98 7.54 14.33
C VAL A 193 -8.37 8.89 14.70
N PHE A 194 -7.06 9.06 14.42
CA PHE A 194 -6.31 10.28 14.76
C PHE A 194 -5.85 11.05 13.53
N GLN A 195 -5.67 10.35 12.40
CA GLN A 195 -5.21 10.95 11.15
C GLN A 195 -5.85 10.25 9.96
N LEU A 196 -6.23 11.05 8.96
CA LEU A 196 -6.77 10.60 7.68
C LEU A 196 -5.82 11.02 6.56
N VAL A 197 -5.41 10.08 5.71
CA VAL A 197 -4.57 10.35 4.54
C VAL A 197 -5.17 9.65 3.33
N GLN A 198 -5.53 10.45 2.31
CA GLN A 198 -6.01 9.98 1.02
C GLN A 198 -4.93 10.20 -0.03
N VAL A 199 -4.91 9.38 -1.08
CA VAL A 199 -3.95 9.50 -2.18
C VAL A 199 -4.68 9.68 -3.50
N SER A 200 -4.34 10.72 -4.24
CA SER A 200 -4.90 10.98 -5.57
C SER A 200 -3.82 11.54 -6.49
N VAL A 201 -3.63 10.95 -7.66
CA VAL A 201 -2.61 11.44 -8.61
C VAL A 201 -2.91 12.88 -9.02
N ASP A 202 -4.17 13.15 -9.36
CA ASP A 202 -4.61 14.43 -9.90
C ASP A 202 -6.00 14.80 -9.37
N MET A 203 -6.13 16.04 -8.89
CA MET A 203 -7.36 16.64 -8.39
C MET A 203 -7.99 17.65 -9.38
N SER A 204 -7.44 17.80 -10.58
CA SER A 204 -7.97 18.73 -11.60
C SER A 204 -9.30 18.28 -12.18
N ASN A 205 -9.55 16.98 -12.23
CA ASN A 205 -10.82 16.42 -12.67
C ASN A 205 -11.89 16.59 -11.58
N LEU A 206 -12.96 17.34 -11.89
CA LEU A 206 -14.03 17.66 -10.93
C LEU A 206 -14.71 16.44 -10.32
N LYS A 207 -14.87 15.35 -11.10
CA LYS A 207 -15.46 14.10 -10.59
C LYS A 207 -14.55 13.41 -9.58
N THR A 208 -13.26 13.31 -9.90
CA THR A 208 -12.25 12.77 -8.98
C THR A 208 -12.20 13.63 -7.73
N ARG A 209 -12.05 14.94 -7.88
CA ARG A 209 -11.99 15.88 -6.77
C ARG A 209 -13.19 15.72 -5.81
N ARG A 210 -14.41 15.69 -6.34
CA ARG A 210 -15.61 15.51 -5.51
C ARG A 210 -15.59 14.19 -4.76
N ARG A 211 -15.21 13.11 -5.42
CA ARG A 211 -15.13 11.77 -4.81
C ARG A 211 -14.15 11.75 -3.64
N GLU A 212 -12.92 12.25 -3.84
CA GLU A 212 -11.87 12.22 -2.82
C GLU A 212 -12.25 13.13 -1.62
N LEU A 213 -12.71 14.34 -1.89
CA LEU A 213 -13.15 15.26 -0.83
C LEU A 213 -14.34 14.70 -0.06
N SER A 214 -15.36 14.19 -0.74
CA SER A 214 -16.54 13.60 -0.08
C SER A 214 -16.19 12.40 0.81
N ALA A 215 -15.28 11.53 0.36
CA ALA A 215 -14.86 10.38 1.16
C ALA A 215 -14.14 10.81 2.46
N VAL A 216 -13.26 11.79 2.33
CA VAL A 216 -12.48 12.31 3.46
C VAL A 216 -13.40 13.09 4.42
N GLU A 217 -14.30 13.94 3.90
CA GLU A 217 -15.26 14.72 4.71
C GLU A 217 -16.19 13.80 5.52
N ALA A 218 -16.76 12.77 4.87
CA ALA A 218 -17.59 11.78 5.56
C ALA A 218 -16.83 11.04 6.69
N ALA A 219 -15.53 10.80 6.50
CA ALA A 219 -14.70 10.22 7.54
C ALA A 219 -14.42 11.22 8.68
N MET A 220 -14.13 12.48 8.35
CA MET A 220 -13.93 13.55 9.32
C MET A 220 -15.17 13.72 10.23
N GLU A 221 -16.35 13.79 9.62
CA GLU A 221 -17.62 13.87 10.35
C GLU A 221 -17.84 12.66 11.25
N LYS A 222 -17.73 11.45 10.69
CA LYS A 222 -18.00 10.21 11.41
C LYS A 222 -17.07 9.97 12.59
N TYR A 223 -15.81 10.35 12.49
CA TYR A 223 -14.79 10.10 13.52
C TYR A 223 -14.41 11.32 14.33
N GLY A 224 -15.06 12.47 14.10
CA GLY A 224 -14.83 13.71 14.84
C GLY A 224 -13.43 14.30 14.62
N ILE A 225 -12.93 14.20 13.40
CA ILE A 225 -11.61 14.71 13.00
C ILE A 225 -11.80 16.02 12.23
N ASN A 226 -11.06 17.04 12.59
CA ASN A 226 -11.17 18.37 12.00
C ASN A 226 -10.08 18.69 10.96
N GLU A 227 -9.15 17.78 10.73
CA GLU A 227 -8.10 17.95 9.72
C GLU A 227 -7.81 16.63 9.01
N ALA A 228 -7.68 16.67 7.68
CA ALA A 228 -7.28 15.53 6.87
C ALA A 228 -6.31 15.95 5.78
N THR A 229 -5.57 14.99 5.23
CA THR A 229 -4.58 15.21 4.17
C THR A 229 -4.93 14.43 2.91
N ILE A 230 -4.88 15.09 1.75
CA ILE A 230 -4.87 14.42 0.45
C ILE A 230 -3.48 14.60 -0.18
N VAL A 231 -2.76 13.51 -0.37
CA VAL A 231 -1.44 13.52 -1.01
C VAL A 231 -1.62 13.36 -2.52
N THR A 232 -1.08 14.32 -3.28
CA THR A 232 -1.18 14.35 -4.75
C THR A 232 0.21 14.35 -5.40
N MET A 233 0.28 14.21 -6.74
CA MET A 233 1.56 14.38 -7.40
C MET A 233 2.07 15.82 -7.31
N ASP A 234 1.19 16.81 -7.54
CA ASP A 234 1.61 18.20 -7.74
C ASP A 234 0.70 19.26 -7.12
N SER A 235 -0.57 18.95 -6.83
CA SER A 235 -1.53 19.94 -6.34
C SER A 235 -1.22 20.34 -4.91
N GLU A 236 -1.32 21.65 -4.61
CA GLU A 236 -1.19 22.20 -3.26
C GLU A 236 -2.30 23.22 -3.04
N GLU A 237 -3.18 22.94 -2.09
CA GLU A 237 -4.28 23.82 -1.70
C GLU A 237 -4.81 23.46 -0.31
N THR A 238 -5.55 24.37 0.29
CA THR A 238 -6.32 24.14 1.51
C THR A 238 -7.79 24.29 1.17
N VAL A 239 -8.59 23.29 1.51
CA VAL A 239 -10.04 23.25 1.26
C VAL A 239 -10.77 23.29 2.60
N GLU A 240 -11.54 24.34 2.81
CA GLU A 240 -12.44 24.45 3.94
C GLU A 240 -13.69 23.58 3.68
N MET A 241 -14.04 22.73 4.62
CA MET A 241 -15.19 21.83 4.59
C MET A 241 -16.06 22.06 5.83
N GLU A 242 -17.29 21.54 5.86
CA GLU A 242 -18.16 21.69 7.03
C GLU A 242 -17.57 21.02 8.29
N SER A 243 -16.90 19.88 8.11
CA SER A 243 -16.27 19.11 9.19
C SER A 243 -14.87 19.60 9.58
N GLY A 244 -14.29 20.59 8.87
CA GLY A 244 -12.96 21.11 9.16
C GLY A 244 -12.15 21.41 7.90
N VAL A 245 -10.85 21.10 7.90
CA VAL A 245 -9.91 21.49 6.84
C VAL A 245 -9.29 20.28 6.18
N VAL A 246 -9.29 20.25 4.85
CA VAL A 246 -8.56 19.27 4.06
C VAL A 246 -7.34 19.92 3.42
N ARG A 247 -6.15 19.44 3.76
CA ARG A 247 -4.89 19.87 3.15
C ARG A 247 -4.54 18.99 1.97
N VAL A 248 -4.55 19.55 0.78
CA VAL A 248 -4.02 18.89 -0.42
C VAL A 248 -2.55 19.25 -0.54
N VAL A 249 -1.67 18.24 -0.51
CA VAL A 249 -0.21 18.45 -0.44
C VAL A 249 0.48 17.63 -1.51
N PRO A 250 1.45 18.22 -2.26
CA PRO A 250 2.22 17.47 -3.24
C PRO A 250 3.15 16.45 -2.56
N ALA A 251 3.22 15.24 -3.11
CA ALA A 251 3.95 14.13 -2.52
C ALA A 251 5.45 14.40 -2.36
N TRP A 252 6.06 15.15 -3.28
CA TRP A 252 7.47 15.53 -3.16
C TRP A 252 7.75 16.43 -1.95
N LYS A 253 6.75 17.15 -1.42
CA LYS A 253 6.83 17.93 -0.18
C LYS A 253 6.48 17.02 1.01
N TRP A 254 5.31 16.37 0.95
CA TRP A 254 4.80 15.54 2.03
C TRP A 254 5.73 14.37 2.41
N LEU A 255 6.40 13.72 1.44
CA LEU A 255 7.33 12.62 1.72
C LEU A 255 8.61 13.05 2.42
N LEU A 256 8.98 14.33 2.35
CA LEU A 256 10.19 14.91 2.98
C LEU A 256 9.91 15.56 4.34
N ASP A 257 8.65 15.88 4.66
CA ASP A 257 8.29 16.40 5.96
C ASP A 257 8.45 15.28 7.01
N ASP A 258 9.03 15.60 8.18
CA ASP A 258 9.25 14.66 9.30
C ASP A 258 7.98 14.38 10.11
#